data_559bef7e74a66d7addff42e65da5f752
#
_entry.id   559bef7e74a66d7addff42e65da5f752
#
_cell.length_a   1.000
_cell.length_b   1.000
_cell.length_c   1.000
_cell.angle_alpha   90.00
_cell.angle_beta   90.00
_cell.angle_gamma   90.00
#
_symmetry.space_group_name_H-M   'P 1'
#
loop_
_entity.id
_entity.type
_entity.pdbx_description
1 polymer ?
#
loop_
_entity_poly.entity_id
_entity_poly.type
_entity_poly.pdbx_seq_one_letter_code
_entity_poly.pdbx_strand_id
1 'polypeptide(L)'
;MTFLETGLLFLCTYINPAQALSPLYWNLGSPSNLTSASQEARFDWSSLNSSTELVYEPCYGDKFQCARLTVPLDWRNETSPNTVSLPIIKLPASVPTSDPNHGGTIITNPGGPGGPGTLWVLDNAELVQQKLEGPKSYEILSFDPRGIFRSEPNTYCFEDAVQAEVWYDQKEAVGGLTSSEYALKFNWAAERARGELCASAENGRYPNGDNLRQHISTAYVARDLLEIVNKVESHKRASDSRTAIASGDDQQLFREKSTESQPKLQYYGVSYGTFLGETFAAMYPEHVGRMLLDANLDADNWVDRYEGSIDDHLPIREFFFESCFYGKSDCGFYRESDRGPDDIKKRFNALLDLLEQVPAYATGDGRATPITRSVVIQGFMTATYQPILFFRPFAKFLNDVATEQNPGVPFWQRPIPTKDAFSDKLLAQQYLGGEATPAVHCGDGPEPVSDRYDQFSAFQQYLANLTERFGSEVAGLQADFKIACWSWPPSLRTKWRFDGPFEAENVPILFVNNRLDPATPAKSAAKMAKRYQGSVFLEQDSVGHGALFPPSDCMWEHVKKYFDKGEMPREGTVCKSDCVPFGEVCERLDGWKTW
;
A
#
# COMPACT_ATOMS: atom_id res chain seq x y z
N MET A 1 -47.03 -12.91 21.07
CA MET A 1 -45.67 -13.29 21.50
C MET A 1 -44.84 -13.47 20.23
N THR A 2 -44.22 -12.41 19.81
CA THR A 2 -43.45 -12.29 18.57
C THR A 2 -41.96 -12.24 18.95
N PHE A 3 -41.22 -13.23 18.56
CA PHE A 3 -39.76 -13.22 18.62
C PHE A 3 -39.24 -12.49 17.38
N LEU A 4 -38.55 -11.38 17.57
CA LEU A 4 -37.69 -10.74 16.59
C LEU A 4 -36.32 -11.43 16.67
N GLU A 5 -35.97 -12.17 15.64
CA GLU A 5 -34.60 -12.57 15.37
C GLU A 5 -33.90 -11.43 14.62
N THR A 6 -33.02 -10.75 15.30
CA THR A 6 -32.07 -9.81 14.68
C THR A 6 -30.92 -10.61 14.08
N GLY A 7 -31.01 -10.88 12.78
CA GLY A 7 -29.88 -11.40 12.01
C GLY A 7 -28.80 -10.33 11.83
N LEU A 8 -27.66 -10.52 12.46
CA LEU A 8 -26.42 -9.80 12.11
C LEU A 8 -25.95 -10.28 10.74
N LEU A 9 -26.16 -9.46 9.71
CA LEU A 9 -25.52 -9.64 8.40
C LEU A 9 -24.07 -9.16 8.51
N PHE A 10 -23.13 -10.10 8.55
CA PHE A 10 -21.71 -9.85 8.27
C PHE A 10 -21.56 -9.55 6.77
N LEU A 11 -21.36 -8.29 6.44
CA LEU A 11 -20.95 -7.86 5.10
C LEU A 11 -19.41 -7.98 5.01
N CYS A 12 -18.93 -9.11 4.47
CA CYS A 12 -17.56 -9.26 4.00
C CYS A 12 -17.35 -8.42 2.74
N THR A 13 -16.40 -7.53 2.74
CA THR A 13 -16.05 -6.62 1.66
C THR A 13 -14.84 -7.13 0.90
N TYR A 14 -14.85 -7.00 -0.40
CA TYR A 14 -14.17 -7.76 -1.44
C TYR A 14 -12.87 -7.13 -1.96
N ILE A 15 -11.83 -7.93 -2.21
CA ILE A 15 -10.50 -7.53 -2.72
C ILE A 15 -10.09 -8.41 -3.91
N ASN A 16 -9.57 -7.81 -4.98
CA ASN A 16 -9.07 -8.50 -6.17
C ASN A 16 -7.53 -8.65 -6.15
N PRO A 17 -6.98 -9.83 -6.38
CA PRO A 17 -5.56 -10.16 -6.30
C PRO A 17 -4.72 -9.87 -7.54
N ALA A 18 -5.30 -9.70 -8.73
CA ALA A 18 -4.54 -9.16 -9.86
C ALA A 18 -4.08 -7.71 -9.58
N GLN A 19 -4.67 -7.10 -8.56
CA GLN A 19 -4.27 -5.85 -7.96
C GLN A 19 -3.37 -6.02 -6.72
N ALA A 20 -3.13 -7.25 -6.25
CA ALA A 20 -2.23 -7.53 -5.13
C ALA A 20 -0.78 -7.21 -5.44
N LEU A 21 -0.45 -7.18 -6.71
CA LEU A 21 0.82 -6.71 -7.24
C LEU A 21 0.71 -5.34 -7.92
N SER A 22 -0.50 -4.77 -7.91
CA SER A 22 -0.79 -3.41 -8.34
C SER A 22 -1.12 -2.55 -7.13
N PRO A 23 -0.78 -1.25 -7.10
CA PRO A 23 -1.00 -0.33 -5.97
C PRO A 23 -2.44 -0.13 -5.54
N LEU A 24 -3.40 -0.72 -6.20
CA LEU A 24 -4.82 -0.65 -5.88
C LEU A 24 -5.21 -1.41 -4.60
N TYR A 25 -4.25 -2.07 -3.91
CA TYR A 25 -4.49 -2.76 -2.64
C TYR A 25 -4.96 -1.87 -1.50
N TRP A 26 -4.66 -0.59 -1.58
CA TRP A 26 -4.99 0.35 -0.53
C TRP A 26 -6.39 0.95 -0.66
N ASN A 27 -7.13 0.58 -1.70
CA ASN A 27 -8.47 1.10 -1.98
C ASN A 27 -9.63 0.26 -1.42
N LEU A 28 -9.38 -0.54 -0.41
CA LEU A 28 -10.38 -1.47 0.06
C LEU A 28 -11.02 -1.11 1.40
N GLY A 29 -11.29 0.15 1.56
CA GLY A 29 -12.54 0.50 2.21
C GLY A 29 -13.65 0.18 1.20
N SER A 30 -14.48 -0.83 1.50
CA SER A 30 -15.61 -1.19 0.64
C SER A 30 -16.41 0.03 0.19
N PRO A 31 -16.84 0.12 -1.08
CA PRO A 31 -17.86 1.08 -1.48
C PRO A 31 -19.13 1.01 -0.62
N SER A 32 -19.44 -0.17 -0.04
CA SER A 32 -20.56 -0.33 0.88
C SER A 32 -20.33 0.32 2.25
N ASN A 33 -19.10 0.43 2.74
CA ASN A 33 -18.81 1.17 3.96
C ASN A 33 -18.73 2.70 3.70
N LEU A 34 -18.31 3.12 2.52
CA LEU A 34 -18.46 4.51 2.09
C LEU A 34 -19.95 4.91 1.92
N THR A 35 -20.85 3.98 1.62
CA THR A 35 -22.26 4.27 1.42
C THR A 35 -23.11 4.26 2.70
N SER A 36 -22.71 3.53 3.76
CA SER A 36 -23.54 3.41 4.98
C SER A 36 -23.10 4.29 6.16
N ALA A 37 -21.81 4.63 6.27
CA ALA A 37 -21.32 5.53 7.32
C ALA A 37 -21.09 6.97 6.84
N SER A 38 -21.27 7.27 5.57
CA SER A 38 -20.66 8.44 4.94
C SER A 38 -21.58 9.36 4.15
N GLN A 39 -22.89 9.24 4.23
CA GLN A 39 -23.72 10.36 3.74
C GLN A 39 -23.53 11.64 4.57
N GLU A 40 -23.02 11.52 5.79
CA GLU A 40 -22.75 12.68 6.66
C GLU A 40 -21.32 13.27 6.54
N ALA A 41 -20.38 12.63 5.82
CA ALA A 41 -18.97 13.05 5.80
C ALA A 41 -18.31 13.04 4.41
N ARG A 42 -19.00 13.44 3.36
CA ARG A 42 -18.35 13.69 2.06
C ARG A 42 -17.67 15.07 2.11
N PHE A 43 -16.35 15.10 1.96
CA PHE A 43 -15.61 16.34 1.81
C PHE A 43 -15.26 16.60 0.34
N ASP A 44 -15.60 17.79 -0.14
CA ASP A 44 -15.25 18.22 -1.51
C ASP A 44 -13.84 18.81 -1.56
N TRP A 45 -12.86 18.00 -1.96
CA TRP A 45 -11.48 18.44 -2.11
C TRP A 45 -11.28 19.53 -3.16
N SER A 46 -12.22 19.73 -4.09
CA SER A 46 -12.16 20.80 -5.08
C SER A 46 -12.46 22.18 -4.49
N SER A 47 -13.04 22.23 -3.29
CA SER A 47 -13.28 23.47 -2.56
C SER A 47 -12.00 24.09 -1.98
N LEU A 48 -10.93 23.28 -1.81
CA LEU A 48 -9.67 23.75 -1.26
C LEU A 48 -8.81 24.43 -2.32
N ASN A 49 -8.38 25.65 -2.03
CA ASN A 49 -7.38 26.33 -2.84
C ASN A 49 -5.99 25.75 -2.58
N SER A 50 -5.26 25.45 -3.67
CA SER A 50 -3.85 25.05 -3.56
C SER A 50 -2.98 26.25 -3.24
N SER A 51 -2.06 26.11 -2.29
CA SER A 51 -1.18 27.18 -1.80
C SER A 51 0.23 26.66 -1.57
N THR A 52 1.23 27.52 -1.66
CA THR A 52 2.62 27.20 -1.27
C THR A 52 2.81 27.11 0.25
N GLU A 53 1.79 27.46 1.02
CA GLU A 53 1.75 27.32 2.48
C GLU A 53 0.62 26.37 2.88
N LEU A 54 0.75 25.70 4.03
CA LEU A 54 -0.30 24.84 4.57
C LEU A 54 -1.42 25.70 5.17
N VAL A 55 -2.54 25.74 4.47
CA VAL A 55 -3.79 26.35 4.92
C VAL A 55 -4.77 25.24 5.19
N TYR A 56 -4.91 24.87 6.45
CA TYR A 56 -5.80 23.78 6.85
C TYR A 56 -7.24 24.28 6.99
N GLU A 57 -8.18 23.46 6.46
CA GLU A 57 -9.61 23.61 6.69
C GLU A 57 -10.16 22.35 7.35
N PRO A 58 -11.18 22.47 8.23
CA PRO A 58 -11.86 21.32 8.80
C PRO A 58 -12.48 20.45 7.70
N CYS A 59 -12.37 19.13 7.84
CA CYS A 59 -12.91 18.17 6.87
C CYS A 59 -13.41 16.89 7.56
N TYR A 60 -14.28 16.17 6.88
CA TYR A 60 -14.84 14.91 7.36
C TYR A 60 -15.45 15.02 8.77
N GLY A 61 -16.43 15.93 8.91
CA GLY A 61 -17.12 16.18 10.17
C GLY A 61 -16.27 16.88 11.23
N ASP A 62 -15.36 17.75 10.80
CA ASP A 62 -14.42 18.53 11.63
C ASP A 62 -13.41 17.69 12.43
N LYS A 63 -13.38 16.39 12.20
CA LYS A 63 -12.47 15.47 12.86
C LYS A 63 -11.05 15.57 12.32
N PHE A 64 -10.95 15.82 11.03
CA PHE A 64 -9.68 15.96 10.31
C PHE A 64 -9.46 17.39 9.85
N GLN A 65 -8.23 17.68 9.45
CA GLN A 65 -7.81 18.93 8.82
C GLN A 65 -7.22 18.61 7.45
N CYS A 66 -7.73 19.28 6.41
CA CYS A 66 -7.34 19.09 5.03
C CYS A 66 -6.68 20.35 4.46
N ALA A 67 -5.70 20.17 3.59
CA ALA A 67 -5.02 21.23 2.86
C ALA A 67 -4.61 20.76 1.45
N ARG A 68 -4.27 21.72 0.56
CA ARG A 68 -3.59 21.45 -0.71
C ARG A 68 -2.29 22.22 -0.77
N LEU A 69 -1.16 21.52 -0.91
CA LEU A 69 0.17 22.11 -1.02
C LEU A 69 0.61 22.15 -2.48
N THR A 70 0.95 23.35 -2.97
CA THR A 70 1.55 23.53 -4.29
C THR A 70 3.07 23.32 -4.21
N VAL A 71 3.58 22.41 -5.03
CA VAL A 71 5.02 22.14 -5.17
C VAL A 71 5.45 22.27 -6.65
N PRO A 72 6.73 22.56 -6.95
CA PRO A 72 7.23 22.56 -8.32
C PRO A 72 7.05 21.20 -9.01
N LEU A 73 6.75 21.20 -10.30
CA LEU A 73 6.75 19.98 -11.11
C LEU A 73 8.16 19.36 -11.13
N ASP A 74 9.17 20.17 -11.42
CA ASP A 74 10.58 19.74 -11.45
C ASP A 74 11.40 20.48 -10.39
N TRP A 75 11.72 19.80 -9.30
CA TRP A 75 12.56 20.31 -8.22
C TRP A 75 13.98 20.71 -8.65
N ARG A 76 14.43 20.28 -9.82
CA ARG A 76 15.73 20.65 -10.40
C ARG A 76 15.65 21.88 -11.31
N ASN A 77 14.41 22.32 -11.60
CA ASN A 77 14.13 23.53 -12.39
C ASN A 77 12.99 24.32 -11.75
N GLU A 78 13.26 24.92 -10.61
CA GLU A 78 12.29 25.70 -9.83
C GLU A 78 11.80 26.96 -10.55
N THR A 79 12.44 27.35 -11.66
CA THR A 79 12.01 28.47 -12.49
C THR A 79 10.88 28.09 -13.46
N SER A 80 10.57 26.80 -13.61
CA SER A 80 9.43 26.35 -14.39
C SER A 80 8.12 26.81 -13.74
N PRO A 81 7.14 27.31 -14.50
CA PRO A 81 5.84 27.71 -13.96
C PRO A 81 4.96 26.49 -13.62
N ASN A 82 5.36 25.28 -14.01
CA ASN A 82 4.57 24.08 -13.84
C ASN A 82 4.64 23.57 -12.40
N THR A 83 3.49 23.27 -11.82
CA THR A 83 3.36 22.86 -10.42
C THR A 83 2.49 21.62 -10.29
N VAL A 84 2.60 20.97 -9.13
CA VAL A 84 1.73 19.87 -8.70
C VAL A 84 1.03 20.30 -7.41
N SER A 85 -0.26 19.99 -7.29
CA SER A 85 -1.04 20.20 -6.08
C SER A 85 -1.16 18.90 -5.31
N LEU A 86 -0.61 18.83 -4.12
CA LEU A 86 -0.61 17.67 -3.23
C LEU A 86 -1.72 17.82 -2.19
N PRO A 87 -2.71 16.92 -2.15
CA PRO A 87 -3.70 16.89 -1.07
C PRO A 87 -3.05 16.34 0.20
N ILE A 88 -3.31 16.99 1.32
CA ILE A 88 -2.79 16.65 2.63
C ILE A 88 -3.95 16.53 3.60
N ILE A 89 -3.95 15.51 4.43
CA ILE A 89 -4.90 15.30 5.50
C ILE A 89 -4.17 15.00 6.81
N LYS A 90 -4.70 15.47 7.92
CA LYS A 90 -4.17 15.16 9.23
C LYS A 90 -5.28 14.91 10.25
N LEU A 91 -5.08 13.92 11.11
CA LEU A 91 -5.79 13.77 12.37
C LEU A 91 -5.02 14.56 13.43
N PRO A 92 -5.60 15.61 14.03
CA PRO A 92 -4.93 16.40 15.08
C PRO A 92 -4.58 15.57 16.32
N ALA A 93 -3.55 15.99 17.05
CA ALA A 93 -3.27 15.47 18.39
C ALA A 93 -4.40 15.83 19.36
N SER A 94 -4.53 15.09 20.46
CA SER A 94 -5.51 15.35 21.52
C SER A 94 -5.16 16.59 22.37
N VAL A 95 -3.94 17.12 22.21
CA VAL A 95 -3.44 18.31 22.92
C VAL A 95 -2.96 19.35 21.91
N PRO A 96 -3.00 20.66 22.23
CA PRO A 96 -2.53 21.70 21.35
C PRO A 96 -1.02 21.65 21.13
N THR A 97 -0.52 22.26 20.05
CA THR A 97 0.91 22.29 19.69
C THR A 97 1.80 22.89 20.77
N SER A 98 1.27 23.81 21.58
CA SER A 98 1.96 24.44 22.71
C SER A 98 2.07 23.57 23.96
N ASP A 99 1.35 22.45 24.04
CA ASP A 99 1.41 21.53 25.18
C ASP A 99 2.74 20.75 25.18
N PRO A 100 3.44 20.63 26.32
CA PRO A 100 4.69 19.86 26.43
C PRO A 100 4.51 18.35 26.10
N ASN A 101 3.29 17.85 26.15
CA ASN A 101 2.95 16.48 25.76
C ASN A 101 2.62 16.33 24.27
N HIS A 102 2.65 17.41 23.48
CA HIS A 102 2.51 17.30 22.04
C HIS A 102 3.75 16.60 21.46
N GLY A 103 3.53 15.43 20.85
CA GLY A 103 4.59 14.57 20.30
C GLY A 103 5.11 14.99 18.93
N GLY A 104 4.45 15.95 18.29
CA GLY A 104 4.71 16.34 16.90
C GLY A 104 3.86 15.60 15.90
N THR A 105 4.20 15.74 14.62
CA THR A 105 3.47 15.16 13.49
C THR A 105 4.21 13.94 12.97
N ILE A 106 3.55 12.79 12.94
CA ILE A 106 4.01 11.59 12.23
C ILE A 106 3.42 11.60 10.83
N ILE A 107 4.27 11.69 9.81
CA ILE A 107 3.87 11.62 8.42
C ILE A 107 3.87 10.16 7.98
N THR A 108 2.81 9.72 7.32
CA THR A 108 2.65 8.31 6.92
C THR A 108 2.63 8.17 5.40
N ASN A 109 3.07 7.00 4.93
CA ASN A 109 2.89 6.58 3.54
C ASN A 109 2.53 5.09 3.49
N PRO A 110 1.37 4.74 2.91
CA PRO A 110 0.89 3.37 2.86
C PRO A 110 1.69 2.46 1.91
N GLY A 111 2.40 3.02 0.96
CA GLY A 111 3.13 2.23 -0.03
C GLY A 111 2.38 2.04 -1.34
N GLY A 112 2.44 0.85 -1.86
CA GLY A 112 2.00 0.45 -3.19
C GLY A 112 3.18 0.14 -4.12
N PRO A 113 3.78 1.10 -4.88
CA PRO A 113 3.50 2.53 -5.01
C PRO A 113 2.13 2.83 -5.63
N GLY A 114 1.58 4.00 -5.31
CA GLY A 114 0.28 4.43 -5.82
C GLY A 114 -0.83 4.45 -4.75
N GLY A 115 -0.53 3.99 -3.54
CA GLY A 115 -1.45 4.06 -2.40
C GLY A 115 -1.75 5.51 -2.00
N PRO A 116 -3.06 5.91 -1.93
CA PRO A 116 -3.44 7.25 -1.52
C PRO A 116 -3.33 7.42 0.00
N GLY A 117 -2.42 8.30 0.41
CA GLY A 117 -2.21 8.58 1.84
C GLY A 117 -3.42 9.22 2.50
N THR A 118 -4.22 9.99 1.75
CA THR A 118 -5.43 10.61 2.29
C THR A 118 -6.49 9.58 2.69
N LEU A 119 -6.66 8.49 1.94
CA LEU A 119 -7.54 7.39 2.33
C LEU A 119 -6.99 6.60 3.51
N TRP A 120 -5.68 6.35 3.50
CA TRP A 120 -5.04 5.62 4.59
C TRP A 120 -5.25 6.31 5.95
N VAL A 121 -5.14 7.64 6.01
CA VAL A 121 -5.40 8.39 7.24
C VAL A 121 -6.86 8.27 7.69
N LEU A 122 -7.81 8.36 6.76
CA LEU A 122 -9.23 8.21 7.09
C LEU A 122 -9.55 6.85 7.72
N ASP A 123 -8.84 5.80 7.29
CA ASP A 123 -9.10 4.44 7.75
C ASP A 123 -8.30 4.07 9.01
N ASN A 124 -7.08 4.63 9.19
CA ASN A 124 -6.11 4.08 10.15
C ASN A 124 -5.58 5.05 11.19
N ALA A 125 -5.67 6.35 10.93
CA ALA A 125 -5.00 7.33 11.79
C ALA A 125 -5.45 7.23 13.25
N GLU A 126 -6.73 6.95 13.51
CA GLU A 126 -7.26 6.78 14.87
C GLU A 126 -6.65 5.59 15.59
N LEU A 127 -6.57 4.45 14.88
CA LEU A 127 -5.97 3.25 15.46
C LEU A 127 -4.50 3.49 15.78
N VAL A 128 -3.74 4.06 14.85
CA VAL A 128 -2.33 4.37 15.05
C VAL A 128 -2.15 5.35 16.21
N GLN A 129 -2.95 6.42 16.25
CA GLN A 129 -2.91 7.40 17.34
C GLN A 129 -3.24 6.74 18.68
N GLN A 130 -4.28 5.90 18.75
CA GLN A 130 -4.65 5.14 19.95
C GLN A 130 -3.53 4.18 20.40
N LYS A 131 -2.89 3.48 19.45
CA LYS A 131 -1.78 2.56 19.75
C LYS A 131 -0.53 3.29 20.26
N LEU A 132 -0.33 4.53 19.81
CA LEU A 132 0.75 5.41 20.27
C LEU A 132 0.40 6.21 21.53
N GLU A 133 -0.87 6.17 21.98
CA GLU A 133 -1.32 6.94 23.15
C GLU A 133 -0.47 6.64 24.40
N GLY A 134 0.02 7.70 25.05
CA GLY A 134 0.90 7.62 26.18
C GLY A 134 1.27 8.98 26.75
N PRO A 135 2.55 9.19 27.17
CA PRO A 135 3.03 10.48 27.60
C PRO A 135 2.95 11.56 26.53
N LYS A 136 3.00 11.15 25.27
CA LYS A 136 2.91 12.05 24.11
C LYS A 136 1.65 11.77 23.31
N SER A 137 1.07 12.84 22.73
CA SER A 137 0.00 12.78 21.76
C SER A 137 0.51 13.25 20.39
N TYR A 138 0.27 12.47 19.36
CA TYR A 138 0.81 12.71 18.03
C TYR A 138 -0.28 13.12 17.05
N GLU A 139 0.05 14.04 16.15
CA GLU A 139 -0.71 14.23 14.92
C GLU A 139 -0.35 13.12 13.92
N ILE A 140 -1.33 12.57 13.22
CA ILE A 140 -1.10 11.61 12.13
C ILE A 140 -1.46 12.28 10.81
N LEU A 141 -0.48 12.48 9.95
CA LEU A 141 -0.61 13.17 8.68
C LEU A 141 -0.25 12.24 7.53
N SER A 142 -0.94 12.38 6.41
CA SER A 142 -0.48 11.82 5.14
C SER A 142 -0.86 12.72 3.97
N PHE A 143 -0.39 12.33 2.78
CA PHE A 143 -0.64 13.03 1.53
C PHE A 143 -0.77 12.04 0.38
N ASP A 144 -1.47 12.42 -0.69
CA ASP A 144 -1.39 11.64 -1.92
C ASP A 144 -0.17 12.13 -2.70
N PRO A 145 0.83 11.27 -2.96
CA PRO A 145 1.99 11.66 -3.73
C PRO A 145 1.62 12.17 -5.12
N ARG A 146 2.55 12.89 -5.74
CA ARG A 146 2.36 13.43 -7.10
C ARG A 146 1.87 12.38 -8.09
N GLY A 147 0.82 12.71 -8.83
CA GLY A 147 0.20 11.83 -9.79
C GLY A 147 -0.75 10.78 -9.23
N ILE A 148 -0.92 10.68 -7.92
CA ILE A 148 -1.74 9.68 -7.25
C ILE A 148 -3.04 10.30 -6.78
N PHE A 149 -4.14 9.63 -7.05
CA PHE A 149 -5.51 9.85 -6.59
C PHE A 149 -5.97 11.31 -6.67
N ARG A 150 -5.96 12.08 -5.56
CA ARG A 150 -6.41 13.50 -5.50
C ARG A 150 -5.32 14.50 -5.81
N SER A 151 -4.10 14.07 -6.08
CA SER A 151 -3.02 14.93 -6.56
C SER A 151 -3.36 15.46 -7.95
N GLU A 152 -3.03 16.71 -8.24
CA GLU A 152 -3.36 17.36 -9.50
C GLU A 152 -2.11 18.01 -10.13
N PRO A 153 -1.86 17.71 -11.43
CA PRO A 153 -2.52 16.71 -12.26
C PRO A 153 -2.21 15.29 -11.79
N ASN A 154 -2.95 14.30 -12.31
CA ASN A 154 -2.74 12.89 -12.01
C ASN A 154 -2.18 12.11 -13.22
N THR A 155 -1.98 10.80 -13.06
CA THR A 155 -1.35 9.93 -14.07
C THR A 155 -2.35 9.16 -14.93
N TYR A 156 -3.65 9.41 -14.84
CA TYR A 156 -4.65 8.63 -15.56
C TYR A 156 -4.39 8.64 -17.07
N CYS A 157 -4.31 7.45 -17.65
CA CYS A 157 -4.08 7.28 -19.09
C CYS A 157 -5.37 7.03 -19.85
N PHE A 158 -6.32 6.31 -19.23
CA PHE A 158 -7.64 6.09 -19.81
C PHE A 158 -8.50 7.35 -19.70
N GLU A 159 -9.37 7.55 -20.68
CA GLU A 159 -10.27 8.70 -20.72
C GLU A 159 -11.31 8.64 -19.58
N ASP A 160 -11.78 7.43 -19.26
CA ASP A 160 -12.75 7.19 -18.21
C ASP A 160 -12.54 5.83 -17.52
N ALA A 161 -13.25 5.64 -16.40
CA ALA A 161 -13.17 4.43 -15.60
C ALA A 161 -13.72 3.18 -16.31
N VAL A 162 -14.68 3.34 -17.24
CA VAL A 162 -15.25 2.21 -18.00
C VAL A 162 -14.19 1.62 -18.93
N GLN A 163 -13.45 2.47 -19.63
CA GLN A 163 -12.37 2.02 -20.52
C GLN A 163 -11.25 1.32 -19.74
N ALA A 164 -10.89 1.86 -18.57
CA ALA A 164 -9.94 1.22 -17.69
C ALA A 164 -10.43 -0.17 -17.24
N GLU A 165 -11.68 -0.27 -16.78
CA GLU A 165 -12.26 -1.53 -16.33
C GLU A 165 -12.32 -2.57 -17.44
N VAL A 166 -12.76 -2.19 -18.64
CA VAL A 166 -12.78 -3.09 -19.82
C VAL A 166 -11.38 -3.63 -20.11
N TRP A 167 -10.34 -2.81 -20.03
CA TRP A 167 -8.96 -3.24 -20.24
C TRP A 167 -8.51 -4.26 -19.19
N TYR A 168 -8.84 -4.02 -17.91
CA TYR A 168 -8.55 -4.95 -16.83
C TYR A 168 -9.32 -6.26 -16.98
N ASP A 169 -10.62 -6.21 -17.30
CA ASP A 169 -11.46 -7.40 -17.49
C ASP A 169 -10.95 -8.28 -18.63
N GLN A 170 -10.47 -7.68 -19.72
CA GLN A 170 -9.87 -8.41 -20.84
C GLN A 170 -8.61 -9.16 -20.40
N LYS A 171 -7.74 -8.57 -19.59
CA LYS A 171 -6.57 -9.24 -19.05
C LYS A 171 -6.94 -10.39 -18.10
N GLU A 172 -7.92 -10.16 -17.24
CA GLU A 172 -8.39 -11.19 -16.30
C GLU A 172 -9.00 -12.37 -17.04
N ALA A 173 -9.81 -12.12 -18.06
CA ALA A 173 -10.46 -13.16 -18.86
C ALA A 173 -9.48 -14.08 -19.59
N VAL A 174 -8.33 -13.59 -20.04
CA VAL A 174 -7.31 -14.42 -20.70
C VAL A 174 -6.37 -15.11 -19.72
N GLY A 175 -6.37 -14.71 -18.44
CA GLY A 175 -5.54 -15.25 -17.39
C GLY A 175 -4.14 -14.62 -17.29
N GLY A 176 -3.38 -15.04 -16.27
CA GLY A 176 -2.04 -14.53 -15.98
C GLY A 176 -0.98 -14.97 -17.00
N LEU A 177 0.21 -14.39 -16.89
CA LEU A 177 1.32 -14.53 -17.86
C LEU A 177 1.79 -15.99 -18.08
N THR A 178 1.55 -16.87 -17.13
CA THR A 178 1.94 -18.29 -17.19
C THR A 178 0.78 -19.25 -17.42
N SER A 179 -0.45 -18.75 -17.58
CA SER A 179 -1.64 -19.59 -17.77
C SER A 179 -1.68 -20.22 -19.17
N SER A 180 -1.20 -19.52 -20.21
CA SER A 180 -1.07 -20.04 -21.56
C SER A 180 -0.13 -19.17 -22.40
N GLU A 181 0.33 -19.73 -23.53
CA GLU A 181 1.10 -18.95 -24.52
C GLU A 181 0.28 -17.78 -25.10
N TYR A 182 -1.02 -17.97 -25.27
CA TYR A 182 -1.93 -16.92 -25.73
C TYR A 182 -2.04 -15.80 -24.68
N ALA A 183 -2.23 -16.14 -23.41
CA ALA A 183 -2.31 -15.17 -22.33
C ALA A 183 -1.03 -14.33 -22.22
N LEU A 184 0.16 -14.94 -22.35
CA LEU A 184 1.43 -14.21 -22.37
C LEU A 184 1.48 -13.19 -23.52
N LYS A 185 1.14 -13.61 -24.74
CA LYS A 185 1.14 -12.73 -25.93
C LYS A 185 0.10 -11.62 -25.83
N PHE A 186 -1.08 -11.94 -25.30
CA PHE A 186 -2.16 -10.97 -25.10
C PHE A 186 -1.74 -9.91 -24.08
N ASN A 187 -1.28 -10.33 -22.88
CA ASN A 187 -0.85 -9.41 -21.84
C ASN A 187 0.31 -8.51 -22.28
N TRP A 188 1.27 -9.06 -23.04
CA TRP A 188 2.33 -8.25 -23.66
C TRP A 188 1.78 -7.16 -24.57
N ALA A 189 0.84 -7.49 -25.46
CA ALA A 189 0.22 -6.51 -26.35
C ALA A 189 -0.63 -5.48 -25.58
N ALA A 190 -1.37 -5.92 -24.55
CA ALA A 190 -2.22 -5.06 -23.74
C ALA A 190 -1.38 -4.02 -22.96
N GLU A 191 -0.24 -4.45 -22.38
CA GLU A 191 0.64 -3.52 -21.64
C GLU A 191 1.31 -2.52 -22.59
N ARG A 192 1.71 -2.93 -23.79
CA ARG A 192 2.23 -2.01 -24.80
C ARG A 192 1.18 -0.99 -25.22
N ALA A 193 -0.05 -1.42 -25.48
CA ALA A 193 -1.14 -0.52 -25.82
C ALA A 193 -1.40 0.50 -24.70
N ARG A 194 -1.35 0.06 -23.42
CA ARG A 194 -1.46 0.97 -22.28
C ARG A 194 -0.29 1.96 -22.22
N GLY A 195 0.94 1.52 -22.45
CA GLY A 195 2.12 2.39 -22.50
C GLY A 195 1.97 3.49 -23.55
N GLU A 196 1.56 3.17 -24.76
CA GLU A 196 1.30 4.14 -25.85
C GLU A 196 0.12 5.07 -25.52
N LEU A 197 -0.94 4.54 -24.90
CA LEU A 197 -2.06 5.35 -24.42
C LEU A 197 -1.56 6.38 -23.38
N CYS A 198 -0.73 5.97 -22.42
CA CYS A 198 -0.14 6.86 -21.42
C CYS A 198 0.77 7.93 -22.07
N ALA A 199 1.50 7.57 -23.12
CA ALA A 199 2.36 8.52 -23.85
C ALA A 199 1.53 9.59 -24.60
N SER A 200 0.34 9.25 -25.05
CA SER A 200 -0.55 10.16 -25.78
C SER A 200 -1.58 10.89 -24.90
N ALA A 201 -1.76 10.44 -23.64
CA ALA A 201 -2.78 11.00 -22.77
C ALA A 201 -2.55 12.49 -22.48
N GLU A 202 -3.61 13.29 -22.60
CA GLU A 202 -3.57 14.73 -22.31
C GLU A 202 -3.50 15.01 -20.80
N ASN A 203 -4.10 14.14 -19.99
CA ASN A 203 -4.01 14.26 -18.55
C ASN A 203 -2.55 14.16 -18.07
N GLY A 204 -2.13 15.08 -17.22
CA GLY A 204 -0.73 15.19 -16.79
C GLY A 204 0.18 15.91 -17.78
N ARG A 205 -0.31 16.42 -18.93
CA ARG A 205 0.45 17.29 -19.82
C ARG A 205 0.30 18.75 -19.44
N TYR A 206 1.37 19.51 -19.65
CA TYR A 206 1.41 20.95 -19.44
C TYR A 206 1.50 21.68 -20.80
N PRO A 207 1.03 22.93 -20.87
CA PRO A 207 1.00 23.70 -22.14
C PRO A 207 2.37 23.84 -22.83
N ASN A 208 3.47 23.79 -22.07
CA ASN A 208 4.83 23.87 -22.60
C ASN A 208 5.39 22.51 -23.06
N GLY A 209 4.57 21.44 -23.05
CA GLY A 209 4.95 20.09 -23.46
C GLY A 209 5.54 19.21 -22.35
N ASP A 210 5.75 19.72 -21.13
CA ASP A 210 6.13 18.88 -20.00
C ASP A 210 5.02 17.84 -19.70
N ASN A 211 5.43 16.70 -19.16
CA ASN A 211 4.51 15.64 -18.78
C ASN A 211 4.82 15.19 -17.34
N LEU A 212 3.80 15.19 -16.48
CA LEU A 212 3.91 14.78 -15.08
C LEU A 212 4.62 13.43 -14.93
N ARG A 213 4.32 12.45 -15.81
CA ARG A 213 4.88 11.10 -15.75
C ARG A 213 6.41 11.07 -15.84
N GLN A 214 7.03 12.11 -16.43
CA GLN A 214 8.49 12.28 -16.43
C GLN A 214 9.04 12.82 -15.11
N HIS A 215 8.18 13.22 -14.19
CA HIS A 215 8.52 13.82 -12.90
C HIS A 215 7.94 12.99 -11.73
N ILE A 216 7.72 11.69 -11.98
CA ILE A 216 7.27 10.73 -10.99
C ILE A 216 8.39 9.71 -10.79
N SER A 217 8.98 9.72 -9.61
CA SER A 217 9.91 8.74 -9.05
C SER A 217 9.99 8.97 -7.56
N THR A 218 10.53 8.02 -6.82
CA THR A 218 10.69 8.17 -5.38
C THR A 218 11.59 9.33 -5.00
N ALA A 219 12.57 9.70 -5.82
CA ALA A 219 13.41 10.90 -5.59
C ALA A 219 12.57 12.21 -5.59
N TYR A 220 11.63 12.35 -6.53
CA TYR A 220 10.72 13.51 -6.54
C TYR A 220 9.81 13.51 -5.30
N VAL A 221 9.25 12.34 -4.93
CA VAL A 221 8.36 12.22 -3.75
C VAL A 221 9.11 12.47 -2.44
N ALA A 222 10.36 12.01 -2.33
CA ALA A 222 11.22 12.30 -1.18
C ALA A 222 11.49 13.81 -1.04
N ARG A 223 11.64 14.55 -2.15
CA ARG A 223 11.78 16.00 -2.10
C ARG A 223 10.45 16.69 -1.77
N ASP A 224 9.31 16.19 -2.26
CA ASP A 224 8.00 16.66 -1.83
C ASP A 224 7.80 16.47 -0.32
N LEU A 225 8.20 15.30 0.20
CA LEU A 225 8.13 14.99 1.63
C LEU A 225 8.97 15.95 2.47
N LEU A 226 10.18 16.32 2.00
CA LEU A 226 10.99 17.34 2.66
C LEU A 226 10.28 18.70 2.69
N GLU A 227 9.62 19.08 1.59
CA GLU A 227 8.85 20.34 1.57
C GLU A 227 7.66 20.28 2.54
N ILE A 228 6.94 19.16 2.60
CA ILE A 228 5.85 18.97 3.57
C ILE A 228 6.37 19.12 5.00
N VAL A 229 7.51 18.51 5.34
CA VAL A 229 8.16 18.66 6.66
C VAL A 229 8.43 20.11 6.99
N ASN A 230 9.00 20.86 6.04
CA ASN A 230 9.29 22.28 6.21
C ASN A 230 8.01 23.12 6.43
N LYS A 231 6.95 22.83 5.66
CA LYS A 231 5.68 23.54 5.77
C LYS A 231 4.89 23.21 7.04
N VAL A 232 4.95 21.95 7.50
CA VAL A 232 4.37 21.53 8.79
C VAL A 232 5.03 22.31 9.94
N GLU A 233 6.36 22.38 9.95
CA GLU A 233 7.10 23.11 10.99
C GLU A 233 6.83 24.63 10.91
N SER A 234 6.78 25.20 9.72
CA SER A 234 6.47 26.64 9.53
C SER A 234 5.05 26.97 10.02
N HIS A 235 4.07 26.11 9.71
CA HIS A 235 2.69 26.26 10.17
C HIS A 235 2.60 26.19 11.70
N LYS A 236 3.31 25.22 12.33
CA LYS A 236 3.39 25.09 13.78
C LYS A 236 3.94 26.36 14.43
N ARG A 237 5.10 26.82 13.99
CA ARG A 237 5.74 28.07 14.50
C ARG A 237 4.80 29.27 14.40
N ALA A 238 4.12 29.42 13.26
CA ALA A 238 3.14 30.49 13.07
C ALA A 238 1.93 30.38 14.00
N SER A 239 1.49 29.17 14.35
CA SER A 239 0.42 28.91 15.30
C SER A 239 0.86 29.24 16.74
N ASP A 240 2.03 28.74 17.13
CA ASP A 240 2.59 28.94 18.48
C ASP A 240 2.86 30.44 18.74
N SER A 241 3.42 31.15 17.75
CA SER A 241 3.64 32.61 17.84
C SER A 241 2.32 33.39 18.01
N ARG A 242 1.26 32.99 17.28
CA ARG A 242 -0.07 33.64 17.43
C ARG A 242 -0.64 33.41 18.83
N THR A 243 -0.48 32.19 19.37
CA THR A 243 -0.92 31.83 20.73
C THR A 243 -0.16 32.62 21.78
N ALA A 244 1.19 32.73 21.66
CA ALA A 244 2.04 33.51 22.56
C ALA A 244 1.68 35.00 22.56
N ILE A 245 1.45 35.60 21.41
CA ILE A 245 1.00 37.00 21.28
C ILE A 245 -0.37 37.18 21.95
N ALA A 246 -1.32 36.25 21.75
CA ALA A 246 -2.65 36.33 22.34
C ALA A 246 -2.64 36.16 23.87
N SER A 247 -1.70 35.39 24.42
CA SER A 247 -1.51 35.17 25.87
C SER A 247 -0.61 36.23 26.54
N GLY A 248 0.12 37.04 25.78
CA GLY A 248 1.08 38.03 26.29
C GLY A 248 2.37 37.40 26.84
N ASP A 249 2.73 36.20 26.38
CA ASP A 249 3.94 35.49 26.83
C ASP A 249 5.16 35.85 25.95
N ASP A 250 5.83 36.97 26.28
CA ASP A 250 7.04 37.39 25.59
C ASP A 250 8.21 36.40 25.71
N GLN A 251 8.27 35.58 26.76
CA GLN A 251 9.35 34.58 26.94
C GLN A 251 9.25 33.45 25.91
N GLN A 252 8.05 33.05 25.54
CA GLN A 252 7.83 32.04 24.52
C GLN A 252 8.30 32.54 23.15
N LEU A 253 8.01 33.79 22.79
CA LEU A 253 8.49 34.44 21.57
C LEU A 253 10.04 34.52 21.46
N PHE A 254 10.73 34.73 22.60
CA PHE A 254 12.20 34.73 22.63
C PHE A 254 12.80 33.32 22.51
N ARG A 255 12.18 32.29 23.10
CA ARG A 255 12.61 30.90 22.97
C ARG A 255 12.51 30.40 21.54
N GLU A 256 11.45 30.72 20.81
CA GLU A 256 11.23 30.32 19.43
C GLU A 256 12.29 30.91 18.47
N LYS A 257 12.76 32.14 18.72
CA LYS A 257 13.82 32.79 17.93
C LYS A 257 15.22 32.20 18.16
N SER A 258 15.43 31.47 19.26
CA SER A 258 16.76 30.96 19.63
C SER A 258 17.02 29.50 19.23
N THR A 259 16.01 28.77 18.75
CA THR A 259 16.11 27.37 18.32
C THR A 259 15.90 27.24 16.82
N GLU A 260 16.88 27.67 16.02
CA GLU A 260 16.96 27.31 14.59
C GLU A 260 17.40 25.85 14.40
N SER A 261 16.67 24.88 14.96
CA SER A 261 16.88 23.49 14.58
C SER A 261 16.21 23.21 13.25
N GLN A 262 16.92 22.53 12.36
CA GLN A 262 16.34 22.08 11.09
C GLN A 262 15.10 21.21 11.35
N PRO A 263 14.00 21.39 10.57
CA PRO A 263 12.83 20.54 10.67
C PRO A 263 13.17 19.07 10.47
N LYS A 264 12.62 18.20 11.30
CA LYS A 264 12.91 16.76 11.27
C LYS A 264 11.64 15.95 11.05
N LEU A 265 11.72 15.03 10.11
CA LEU A 265 10.67 14.08 9.77
C LEU A 265 10.47 13.06 10.90
N GLN A 266 9.24 12.95 11.41
CA GLN A 266 8.77 11.73 12.06
C GLN A 266 7.94 10.96 11.03
N TYR A 267 8.26 9.68 10.80
CA TYR A 267 7.74 8.95 9.65
C TYR A 267 7.29 7.54 10.01
N TYR A 268 6.19 7.10 9.42
CA TYR A 268 5.75 5.72 9.40
C TYR A 268 5.46 5.30 7.95
N GLY A 269 6.34 4.51 7.38
CA GLY A 269 6.22 3.96 6.02
C GLY A 269 5.91 2.49 6.03
N VAL A 270 4.97 2.06 5.17
CA VAL A 270 4.60 0.66 5.01
C VAL A 270 4.87 0.23 3.58
N SER A 271 5.40 -1.01 3.38
CA SER A 271 5.59 -1.56 2.03
C SER A 271 6.49 -0.66 1.18
N TYR A 272 6.10 -0.24 -0.01
CA TYR A 272 6.84 0.75 -0.80
C TYR A 272 7.11 2.06 -0.01
N GLY A 273 6.28 2.42 0.97
CA GLY A 273 6.55 3.55 1.86
C GLY A 273 7.85 3.42 2.64
N THR A 274 8.37 2.19 2.82
CA THR A 274 9.70 1.95 3.41
C THR A 274 10.81 2.38 2.46
N PHE A 275 10.68 2.08 1.17
CA PHE A 275 11.62 2.54 0.15
C PHE A 275 11.63 4.08 0.01
N LEU A 276 10.46 4.73 0.13
CA LEU A 276 10.38 6.19 0.22
C LEU A 276 11.12 6.70 1.47
N GLY A 277 10.94 6.06 2.62
CA GLY A 277 11.66 6.41 3.86
C GLY A 277 13.17 6.23 3.74
N GLU A 278 13.63 5.10 3.19
CA GLU A 278 15.06 4.83 2.94
C GLU A 278 15.66 5.82 1.96
N THR A 279 14.95 6.14 0.87
CA THR A 279 15.37 7.16 -0.10
C THR A 279 15.48 8.53 0.57
N PHE A 280 14.48 8.93 1.36
CA PHE A 280 14.52 10.19 2.12
C PHE A 280 15.70 10.23 3.09
N ALA A 281 15.93 9.16 3.84
CA ALA A 281 17.01 9.07 4.80
C ALA A 281 18.40 9.13 4.15
N ALA A 282 18.55 8.55 2.95
CA ALA A 282 19.79 8.62 2.19
C ALA A 282 20.02 9.99 1.54
N MET A 283 18.96 10.65 1.05
CA MET A 283 19.06 11.97 0.40
C MET A 283 19.15 13.13 1.41
N TYR A 284 18.50 13.00 2.55
CA TYR A 284 18.32 14.09 3.54
C TYR A 284 18.52 13.60 4.99
N PRO A 285 19.66 12.98 5.32
CA PRO A 285 19.88 12.35 6.64
C PRO A 285 19.73 13.31 7.81
N GLU A 286 20.09 14.58 7.65
CA GLU A 286 19.98 15.65 8.65
C GLU A 286 18.53 16.00 9.01
N HIS A 287 17.58 15.68 8.12
CA HIS A 287 16.15 15.91 8.31
C HIS A 287 15.40 14.71 8.90
N VAL A 288 16.09 13.61 9.24
CA VAL A 288 15.46 12.45 9.89
C VAL A 288 15.35 12.67 11.39
N GLY A 289 14.15 12.51 11.94
CA GLY A 289 13.88 12.53 13.39
C GLY A 289 13.63 11.13 13.95
N ARG A 290 12.46 10.59 13.70
CA ARG A 290 12.05 9.23 14.04
C ARG A 290 11.47 8.58 12.80
N MET A 291 11.91 7.38 12.46
CA MET A 291 11.47 6.69 11.27
C MET A 291 11.17 5.23 11.57
N LEU A 292 9.91 4.84 11.42
CA LEU A 292 9.41 3.48 11.52
C LEU A 292 9.14 2.97 10.11
N LEU A 293 9.77 1.86 9.74
CA LEU A 293 9.60 1.23 8.43
C LEU A 293 9.06 -0.19 8.63
N ASP A 294 7.87 -0.46 8.11
CA ASP A 294 7.12 -1.70 8.28
C ASP A 294 6.91 -2.42 6.95
N ALA A 295 7.18 -3.73 6.90
CA ALA A 295 7.14 -4.52 5.67
C ALA A 295 8.12 -4.00 4.62
N ASN A 296 9.40 -4.21 4.86
CA ASN A 296 10.49 -3.47 4.26
C ASN A 296 10.91 -4.00 2.90
N LEU A 297 11.00 -3.10 1.92
CA LEU A 297 11.64 -3.36 0.63
C LEU A 297 13.16 -3.43 0.79
N ASP A 298 13.81 -4.18 -0.07
CA ASP A 298 15.24 -4.10 -0.31
C ASP A 298 15.49 -3.00 -1.36
N ALA A 299 16.00 -1.85 -0.93
CA ALA A 299 16.16 -0.68 -1.79
C ALA A 299 17.08 -0.95 -3.00
N ASP A 300 18.17 -1.71 -2.81
CA ASP A 300 19.05 -2.07 -3.92
C ASP A 300 18.33 -2.95 -4.94
N ASN A 301 17.54 -3.91 -4.45
CA ASN A 301 16.77 -4.81 -5.30
C ASN A 301 15.67 -4.06 -6.06
N TRP A 302 15.02 -3.07 -5.40
CA TRP A 302 13.98 -2.24 -6.03
C TRP A 302 14.51 -1.50 -7.26
N VAL A 303 15.67 -0.84 -7.13
CA VAL A 303 16.25 -0.05 -8.23
C VAL A 303 17.01 -0.88 -9.25
N ASP A 304 17.35 -2.15 -8.97
CA ASP A 304 18.02 -3.05 -9.93
C ASP A 304 16.98 -3.91 -10.68
N ARG A 305 16.64 -5.06 -10.13
CA ARG A 305 15.83 -6.06 -10.84
C ARG A 305 14.47 -6.30 -10.24
N TYR A 306 14.29 -5.93 -8.98
CA TYR A 306 13.12 -6.24 -8.20
C TYR A 306 12.78 -7.73 -8.23
N GLU A 307 13.80 -8.57 -8.02
CA GLU A 307 13.66 -10.01 -7.89
C GLU A 307 13.83 -10.41 -6.42
N GLY A 308 13.06 -11.41 -5.95
CA GLY A 308 13.20 -11.94 -4.57
C GLY A 308 12.25 -11.33 -3.54
N SER A 309 11.38 -10.40 -3.94
CA SER A 309 10.26 -9.96 -3.10
C SER A 309 9.23 -11.06 -2.84
N ILE A 310 9.27 -12.12 -3.62
CA ILE A 310 8.33 -13.25 -3.61
C ILE A 310 8.90 -14.53 -2.95
N ASP A 311 10.06 -14.44 -2.32
CA ASP A 311 10.74 -15.62 -1.76
C ASP A 311 9.91 -16.34 -0.69
N ASP A 312 9.04 -15.62 0.04
CA ASP A 312 8.24 -16.18 1.13
C ASP A 312 6.91 -16.81 0.66
N HIS A 313 6.54 -16.72 -0.63
CA HIS A 313 5.27 -17.27 -1.11
C HIS A 313 5.14 -18.78 -0.88
N LEU A 314 6.18 -19.55 -1.19
CA LEU A 314 6.15 -20.99 -0.97
C LEU A 314 6.11 -21.34 0.53
N PRO A 315 6.94 -20.76 1.40
CA PRO A 315 6.80 -20.92 2.85
C PRO A 315 5.42 -20.56 3.40
N ILE A 316 4.81 -19.47 2.93
CA ILE A 316 3.46 -19.06 3.37
C ILE A 316 2.40 -20.06 2.90
N ARG A 317 2.56 -20.65 1.72
CA ARG A 317 1.66 -21.70 1.25
C ARG A 317 1.74 -22.95 2.14
N GLU A 318 2.92 -23.36 2.53
CA GLU A 318 3.07 -24.47 3.48
C GLU A 318 2.47 -24.10 4.85
N PHE A 319 2.67 -22.89 5.31
CA PHE A 319 2.07 -22.38 6.54
C PHE A 319 0.53 -22.39 6.52
N PHE A 320 -0.10 -22.12 5.35
CA PHE A 320 -1.56 -22.26 5.22
C PHE A 320 -2.01 -23.70 5.46
N PHE A 321 -1.33 -24.70 4.87
CA PHE A 321 -1.69 -26.11 5.05
C PHE A 321 -1.46 -26.58 6.49
N GLU A 322 -0.35 -26.17 7.10
CA GLU A 322 -0.03 -26.47 8.50
C GLU A 322 -1.07 -25.85 9.44
N SER A 323 -1.31 -24.55 9.30
CA SER A 323 -2.26 -23.83 10.17
C SER A 323 -3.69 -24.35 10.02
N CYS A 324 -4.11 -24.74 8.79
CA CYS A 324 -5.39 -25.39 8.54
C CYS A 324 -5.49 -26.76 9.23
N PHE A 325 -4.44 -27.59 9.15
CA PHE A 325 -4.43 -28.88 9.79
C PHE A 325 -4.52 -28.77 11.31
N TYR A 326 -3.73 -27.89 11.93
CA TYR A 326 -3.75 -27.68 13.38
C TYR A 326 -4.99 -26.94 13.87
N GLY A 327 -5.58 -26.10 13.03
CA GLY A 327 -6.85 -25.42 13.30
C GLY A 327 -8.08 -26.32 13.23
N LYS A 328 -7.94 -27.53 12.67
CA LYS A 328 -9.02 -28.55 12.60
C LYS A 328 -10.34 -27.96 12.07
N SER A 329 -11.43 -28.10 12.85
CA SER A 329 -12.77 -27.62 12.47
C SER A 329 -12.86 -26.11 12.20
N ASP A 330 -11.90 -25.32 12.67
CA ASP A 330 -11.84 -23.88 12.38
C ASP A 330 -11.40 -23.59 10.94
N CYS A 331 -10.70 -24.55 10.31
CA CYS A 331 -10.42 -24.52 8.90
C CYS A 331 -11.51 -25.26 8.11
N GLY A 332 -12.35 -24.55 7.36
CA GLY A 332 -13.42 -25.16 6.57
C GLY A 332 -12.93 -26.16 5.51
N PHE A 333 -11.64 -26.14 5.16
CA PHE A 333 -11.04 -27.06 4.19
C PHE A 333 -10.40 -28.31 4.84
N TYR A 334 -10.34 -28.39 6.18
CA TYR A 334 -9.91 -29.56 6.94
C TYR A 334 -10.97 -30.67 6.89
N ARG A 335 -10.54 -31.93 6.99
CA ARG A 335 -11.38 -33.11 7.14
C ARG A 335 -10.86 -33.99 8.28
N GLU A 336 -11.73 -34.64 9.02
CA GLU A 336 -11.36 -35.55 10.13
C GLU A 336 -10.48 -36.72 9.68
N SER A 337 -10.53 -37.06 8.38
CA SER A 337 -9.69 -38.09 7.79
C SER A 337 -8.25 -37.64 7.50
N ASP A 338 -7.95 -36.33 7.61
CA ASP A 338 -6.63 -35.81 7.34
C ASP A 338 -5.64 -36.25 8.42
N ARG A 339 -4.50 -36.79 8.01
CA ARG A 339 -3.44 -37.32 8.89
C ARG A 339 -2.28 -36.33 9.05
N GLY A 340 -2.24 -35.28 8.23
CA GLY A 340 -1.22 -34.24 8.24
C GLY A 340 -1.52 -33.12 7.24
N PRO A 341 -0.74 -32.04 7.26
CA PRO A 341 -0.86 -30.92 6.32
C PRO A 341 -0.79 -31.35 4.84
N ASP A 342 -0.04 -32.41 4.55
CA ASP A 342 0.11 -32.96 3.19
C ASP A 342 -1.22 -33.47 2.59
N ASP A 343 -2.15 -33.92 3.38
CA ASP A 343 -3.44 -34.38 2.87
C ASP A 343 -4.30 -33.18 2.42
N ILE A 344 -4.19 -32.04 3.12
CA ILE A 344 -4.82 -30.77 2.73
C ILE A 344 -4.16 -30.23 1.46
N LYS A 345 -2.82 -30.24 1.40
CA LYS A 345 -2.04 -29.83 0.22
C LYS A 345 -2.41 -30.65 -1.02
N LYS A 346 -2.51 -31.99 -0.89
CA LYS A 346 -2.94 -32.86 -2.00
C LYS A 346 -4.34 -32.52 -2.48
N ARG A 347 -5.28 -32.27 -1.55
CA ARG A 347 -6.64 -31.86 -1.89
C ARG A 347 -6.70 -30.51 -2.57
N PHE A 348 -5.89 -29.54 -2.13
CA PHE A 348 -5.76 -28.23 -2.78
C PHE A 348 -5.25 -28.38 -4.22
N ASN A 349 -4.17 -29.13 -4.43
CA ASN A 349 -3.63 -29.35 -5.77
C ASN A 349 -4.61 -30.09 -6.68
N ALA A 350 -5.30 -31.12 -6.16
CA ALA A 350 -6.32 -31.85 -6.92
C ALA A 350 -7.50 -30.93 -7.33
N LEU A 351 -7.89 -29.99 -6.47
CA LEU A 351 -8.90 -28.99 -6.81
C LEU A 351 -8.41 -28.07 -7.93
N LEU A 352 -7.16 -27.60 -7.88
CA LEU A 352 -6.58 -26.79 -8.94
C LEU A 352 -6.51 -27.52 -10.28
N ASP A 353 -6.15 -28.82 -10.26
CA ASP A 353 -6.09 -29.66 -11.47
C ASP A 353 -7.50 -29.93 -12.05
N LEU A 354 -8.50 -30.05 -11.19
CA LEU A 354 -9.90 -30.15 -11.62
C LEU A 354 -10.37 -28.85 -12.30
N LEU A 355 -10.09 -27.71 -11.68
CA LEU A 355 -10.50 -26.39 -12.20
C LEU A 355 -9.79 -26.00 -13.50
N GLU A 356 -8.62 -26.58 -13.78
CA GLU A 356 -7.94 -26.45 -15.06
C GLU A 356 -8.71 -27.13 -16.19
N GLN A 357 -9.37 -28.27 -15.88
CA GLN A 357 -10.14 -29.04 -16.85
C GLN A 357 -11.57 -28.53 -16.99
N VAL A 358 -12.22 -28.24 -15.86
CA VAL A 358 -13.62 -27.81 -15.81
C VAL A 358 -13.76 -26.73 -14.72
N PRO A 359 -13.82 -25.44 -15.08
CA PRO A 359 -14.08 -24.38 -14.14
C PRO A 359 -15.40 -24.58 -13.38
N ALA A 360 -15.40 -24.28 -12.09
CA ALA A 360 -16.62 -24.18 -11.30
C ALA A 360 -17.31 -22.82 -11.53
N TYR A 361 -18.37 -22.55 -10.78
CA TYR A 361 -19.04 -21.25 -10.85
C TYR A 361 -19.44 -20.75 -9.46
N ALA A 362 -19.59 -19.45 -9.36
CA ALA A 362 -20.18 -18.78 -8.20
C ALA A 362 -21.27 -17.82 -8.64
N THR A 363 -22.28 -17.66 -7.79
CA THR A 363 -23.33 -16.64 -7.98
C THR A 363 -23.58 -15.91 -6.68
N GLY A 364 -23.88 -14.63 -6.76
CA GLY A 364 -24.19 -13.77 -5.60
C GLY A 364 -24.19 -12.31 -6.00
N ASP A 365 -24.89 -11.47 -5.27
CA ASP A 365 -24.93 -10.01 -5.47
C ASP A 365 -25.25 -9.58 -6.92
N GLY A 366 -26.10 -10.35 -7.61
CA GLY A 366 -26.43 -10.14 -9.01
C GLY A 366 -25.33 -10.49 -10.01
N ARG A 367 -24.28 -11.20 -9.58
CA ARG A 367 -23.14 -11.62 -10.39
C ARG A 367 -23.15 -13.13 -10.66
N ALA A 368 -22.56 -13.51 -11.78
CA ALA A 368 -22.24 -14.88 -12.14
C ALA A 368 -20.76 -14.94 -12.54
N THR A 369 -19.98 -15.71 -11.82
CA THR A 369 -18.52 -15.70 -11.93
C THR A 369 -18.00 -17.11 -12.20
N PRO A 370 -17.25 -17.35 -13.28
CA PRO A 370 -16.48 -18.58 -13.43
C PRO A 370 -15.38 -18.67 -12.38
N ILE A 371 -15.27 -19.81 -11.73
CA ILE A 371 -14.19 -20.10 -10.78
C ILE A 371 -13.16 -20.97 -11.50
N THR A 372 -12.14 -20.33 -12.02
CA THR A 372 -11.01 -20.97 -12.69
C THR A 372 -9.87 -21.27 -11.69
N ARG A 373 -8.88 -22.05 -12.14
CA ARG A 373 -7.62 -22.20 -11.41
C ARG A 373 -7.01 -20.86 -11.04
N SER A 374 -6.96 -19.90 -11.99
CA SER A 374 -6.40 -18.58 -11.78
C SER A 374 -7.12 -17.80 -10.67
N VAL A 375 -8.46 -17.85 -10.63
CA VAL A 375 -9.28 -17.23 -9.58
C VAL A 375 -8.91 -17.76 -8.20
N VAL A 376 -8.71 -19.07 -8.05
CA VAL A 376 -8.30 -19.68 -6.77
C VAL A 376 -6.89 -19.27 -6.37
N ILE A 377 -5.94 -19.29 -7.31
CA ILE A 377 -4.55 -18.85 -7.05
C ILE A 377 -4.52 -17.38 -6.63
N GLN A 378 -5.24 -16.55 -7.32
CA GLN A 378 -5.40 -15.15 -6.96
C GLN A 378 -5.94 -14.99 -5.54
N GLY A 379 -7.02 -15.70 -5.21
CA GLY A 379 -7.61 -15.68 -3.86
C GLY A 379 -6.62 -16.11 -2.78
N PHE A 380 -5.82 -17.12 -3.07
CA PHE A 380 -4.76 -17.53 -2.17
C PHE A 380 -3.73 -16.40 -1.95
N MET A 381 -3.28 -15.77 -3.04
CA MET A 381 -2.33 -14.67 -2.95
C MET A 381 -2.88 -13.51 -2.11
N THR A 382 -4.15 -13.13 -2.31
CA THR A 382 -4.81 -12.14 -1.48
C THR A 382 -4.82 -12.55 0.00
N ALA A 383 -5.19 -13.79 0.27
CA ALA A 383 -5.27 -14.28 1.63
C ALA A 383 -3.91 -14.27 2.35
N THR A 384 -2.80 -14.40 1.62
CA THR A 384 -1.44 -14.34 2.20
C THR A 384 -1.03 -12.97 2.72
N TYR A 385 -1.66 -11.89 2.24
CA TYR A 385 -1.37 -10.55 2.76
C TYR A 385 -1.90 -10.34 4.18
N GLN A 386 -3.07 -10.92 4.49
CA GLN A 386 -3.71 -10.81 5.80
C GLN A 386 -4.23 -12.18 6.27
N PRO A 387 -3.34 -13.13 6.59
CA PRO A 387 -3.72 -14.53 6.89
C PRO A 387 -4.70 -14.65 8.04
N ILE A 388 -4.57 -13.81 9.07
CA ILE A 388 -5.46 -13.81 10.25
C ILE A 388 -6.91 -13.50 9.84
N LEU A 389 -7.11 -12.63 8.86
CA LEU A 389 -8.44 -12.24 8.37
C LEU A 389 -8.96 -13.18 7.28
N PHE A 390 -8.08 -13.60 6.36
CA PHE A 390 -8.52 -14.19 5.10
C PHE A 390 -8.31 -15.68 4.95
N PHE A 391 -7.46 -16.33 5.74
CA PHE A 391 -7.29 -17.79 5.62
C PHE A 391 -8.57 -18.55 5.95
N ARG A 392 -9.33 -18.12 6.95
CA ARG A 392 -10.59 -18.77 7.32
C ARG A 392 -11.66 -18.67 6.22
N PRO A 393 -12.03 -17.46 5.70
CA PRO A 393 -12.99 -17.36 4.60
C PRO A 393 -12.47 -17.99 3.30
N PHE A 394 -11.17 -17.97 3.03
CA PHE A 394 -10.58 -18.64 1.88
C PHE A 394 -10.69 -20.17 2.00
N ALA A 395 -10.39 -20.74 3.17
CA ALA A 395 -10.54 -22.18 3.41
C ALA A 395 -12.00 -22.65 3.24
N LYS A 396 -12.96 -21.84 3.71
CA LYS A 396 -14.39 -22.11 3.47
C LYS A 396 -14.73 -22.08 1.99
N PHE A 397 -14.28 -21.07 1.26
CA PHE A 397 -14.47 -20.96 -0.19
C PHE A 397 -13.91 -22.19 -0.92
N LEU A 398 -12.70 -22.64 -0.59
CA LEU A 398 -12.10 -23.85 -1.17
C LEU A 398 -12.97 -25.10 -0.92
N ASN A 399 -13.52 -25.22 0.28
CA ASN A 399 -14.40 -26.35 0.62
C ASN A 399 -15.69 -26.32 -0.20
N ASP A 400 -16.32 -25.17 -0.32
CA ASP A 400 -17.58 -25.01 -1.03
C ASP A 400 -17.39 -25.34 -2.53
N VAL A 401 -16.30 -24.86 -3.14
CA VAL A 401 -15.95 -25.24 -4.52
C VAL A 401 -15.70 -26.75 -4.64
N ALA A 402 -14.92 -27.35 -3.72
CA ALA A 402 -14.59 -28.77 -3.75
C ALA A 402 -15.78 -29.71 -3.50
N THR A 403 -16.86 -29.19 -2.91
CA THR A 403 -18.09 -29.94 -2.62
C THR A 403 -19.26 -29.56 -3.51
N GLU A 404 -18.98 -28.83 -4.62
CA GLU A 404 -19.97 -28.35 -5.60
C GLU A 404 -21.10 -27.51 -4.98
N GLN A 405 -20.79 -26.83 -3.87
CA GLN A 405 -21.68 -25.84 -3.29
C GLN A 405 -21.38 -24.46 -3.93
N ASN A 406 -22.38 -23.60 -3.99
CA ASN A 406 -22.14 -22.22 -4.42
C ASN A 406 -21.29 -21.49 -3.37
N PRO A 407 -20.02 -21.14 -3.68
CA PRO A 407 -19.14 -20.49 -2.70
C PRO A 407 -19.48 -19.01 -2.48
N GLY A 408 -20.47 -18.48 -3.18
CA GLY A 408 -20.66 -17.04 -3.30
C GLY A 408 -19.59 -16.39 -4.17
N VAL A 409 -19.78 -15.12 -4.51
CA VAL A 409 -18.78 -14.36 -5.24
C VAL A 409 -17.52 -14.24 -4.37
N PRO A 410 -16.33 -14.58 -4.90
CA PRO A 410 -15.09 -14.50 -4.13
C PRO A 410 -14.82 -13.09 -3.59
N PHE A 411 -14.43 -12.99 -2.32
CA PHE A 411 -14.20 -11.70 -1.66
C PHE A 411 -13.03 -10.89 -2.25
N TRP A 412 -12.19 -11.51 -3.05
CA TRP A 412 -11.07 -10.87 -3.75
C TRP A 412 -11.41 -10.44 -5.19
N GLN A 413 -12.62 -10.67 -5.67
CA GLN A 413 -13.03 -10.14 -6.97
C GLN A 413 -13.41 -8.67 -6.87
N ARG A 414 -13.09 -7.92 -7.92
CA ARG A 414 -13.46 -6.52 -8.01
C ARG A 414 -14.95 -6.33 -7.81
N PRO A 415 -15.38 -5.34 -7.01
CA PRO A 415 -16.76 -4.92 -7.04
C PRO A 415 -17.09 -4.40 -8.45
N ILE A 416 -18.23 -4.81 -9.00
CA ILE A 416 -18.72 -4.19 -10.24
C ILE A 416 -19.07 -2.74 -9.91
N PRO A 417 -18.51 -1.76 -10.66
CA PRO A 417 -18.86 -0.37 -10.45
C PRO A 417 -20.37 -0.19 -10.58
N THR A 418 -21.01 0.38 -9.58
CA THR A 418 -22.41 0.78 -9.67
C THR A 418 -22.54 1.95 -10.66
N LYS A 419 -23.74 2.21 -11.20
CA LYS A 419 -23.97 3.39 -12.04
C LYS A 419 -23.53 4.68 -11.37
N ASP A 420 -23.67 4.74 -10.05
CA ASP A 420 -23.26 5.89 -9.23
C ASP A 420 -21.74 5.99 -9.10
N ALA A 421 -20.99 4.87 -9.14
CA ALA A 421 -19.54 4.87 -9.13
C ALA A 421 -18.93 5.55 -10.36
N PHE A 422 -19.56 5.42 -11.54
CA PHE A 422 -19.09 6.11 -12.75
C PHE A 422 -19.52 7.59 -12.80
N SER A 423 -20.60 7.96 -12.12
CA SER A 423 -21.03 9.35 -11.98
C SER A 423 -20.33 10.07 -10.81
N ASP A 424 -19.81 9.34 -9.84
CA ASP A 424 -19.04 9.88 -8.72
C ASP A 424 -17.57 10.02 -9.13
N LYS A 425 -17.11 11.27 -9.26
CA LYS A 425 -15.73 11.59 -9.64
C LYS A 425 -14.69 10.93 -8.72
N LEU A 426 -14.99 10.77 -7.45
CA LEU A 426 -14.11 10.15 -6.46
C LEU A 426 -13.96 8.64 -6.71
N LEU A 427 -15.08 7.95 -6.92
CA LEU A 427 -15.07 6.51 -7.21
C LEU A 427 -14.43 6.23 -8.58
N ALA A 428 -14.72 7.07 -9.59
CA ALA A 428 -14.04 6.99 -10.89
C ALA A 428 -12.52 7.11 -10.76
N GLN A 429 -12.01 8.00 -9.91
CA GLN A 429 -10.58 8.15 -9.64
C GLN A 429 -9.94 6.88 -9.04
N GLN A 430 -10.66 6.10 -8.26
CA GLN A 430 -10.17 4.82 -7.73
C GLN A 430 -9.92 3.80 -8.84
N TYR A 431 -10.79 3.75 -9.85
CA TYR A 431 -10.62 2.84 -11.01
C TYR A 431 -9.51 3.29 -11.97
N LEU A 432 -9.20 4.58 -12.00
CA LEU A 432 -8.19 5.15 -12.89
C LEU A 432 -6.77 5.18 -12.27
N GLY A 433 -6.62 4.81 -10.99
CA GLY A 433 -5.35 4.96 -10.25
C GLY A 433 -4.24 3.98 -10.63
N GLY A 434 -4.51 2.98 -11.46
CA GLY A 434 -3.58 1.89 -11.78
C GLY A 434 -2.31 2.30 -12.55
N GLU A 435 -2.29 3.48 -13.16
CA GLU A 435 -1.15 3.96 -13.95
C GLU A 435 -0.06 4.60 -13.11
N ALA A 436 -0.34 4.98 -11.87
CA ALA A 436 0.65 5.55 -10.96
C ALA A 436 1.77 4.56 -10.63
N THR A 437 1.44 3.27 -10.44
CA THR A 437 2.43 2.25 -10.12
C THR A 437 3.50 2.07 -11.16
N PRO A 438 3.15 1.79 -12.43
CA PRO A 438 4.17 1.68 -13.45
C PRO A 438 4.95 3.00 -13.61
N ALA A 439 4.33 4.16 -13.47
CA ALA A 439 5.04 5.43 -13.54
C ALA A 439 6.13 5.56 -12.47
N VAL A 440 5.83 5.19 -11.21
CA VAL A 440 6.80 5.20 -10.10
C VAL A 440 7.82 4.09 -10.26
N HIS A 441 7.36 2.83 -10.39
CA HIS A 441 8.26 1.67 -10.43
C HIS A 441 9.20 1.68 -11.63
N CYS A 442 8.69 2.06 -12.80
CA CYS A 442 9.52 2.19 -14.01
C CYS A 442 10.37 3.47 -13.99
N GLY A 443 9.99 4.47 -13.19
CA GLY A 443 10.80 5.65 -12.93
C GLY A 443 11.98 5.37 -12.01
N ASP A 444 11.81 4.51 -11.00
CA ASP A 444 12.86 4.17 -10.04
C ASP A 444 13.79 3.07 -10.56
N GLY A 445 13.27 2.15 -11.38
CA GLY A 445 14.02 1.01 -11.90
C GLY A 445 15.12 1.39 -12.89
N PRO A 446 16.01 0.43 -13.23
CA PRO A 446 17.03 0.67 -14.21
C PRO A 446 16.37 1.04 -15.53
N GLU A 447 17.00 1.96 -16.25
CA GLU A 447 16.54 2.26 -17.61
C GLU A 447 16.43 0.94 -18.38
N PRO A 448 15.26 0.65 -19.00
CA PRO A 448 15.21 -0.46 -19.94
C PRO A 448 16.34 -0.19 -20.94
N VAL A 449 17.24 -1.13 -21.07
CA VAL A 449 18.30 -1.01 -22.09
C VAL A 449 17.59 -0.71 -23.39
N SER A 450 17.95 0.37 -24.05
CA SER A 450 17.26 0.93 -25.23
C SER A 450 16.96 -0.13 -26.29
N ASP A 451 17.76 -1.20 -26.30
CA ASP A 451 17.69 -2.33 -27.22
C ASP A 451 16.67 -3.41 -26.82
N ARG A 452 16.06 -3.31 -25.61
CA ARG A 452 15.15 -4.33 -25.05
C ARG A 452 13.70 -3.87 -24.89
N TYR A 453 13.43 -2.60 -25.08
CA TYR A 453 12.09 -2.05 -24.96
C TYR A 453 11.04 -2.82 -25.77
N ASP A 454 11.43 -3.40 -26.91
CA ASP A 454 10.56 -4.05 -27.88
C ASP A 454 10.74 -5.57 -28.01
N GLN A 455 11.55 -6.21 -27.15
CA GLN A 455 11.92 -7.60 -27.32
C GLN A 455 11.04 -8.56 -26.51
N PHE A 456 9.92 -8.97 -27.09
CA PHE A 456 9.06 -10.01 -26.52
C PHE A 456 9.85 -11.30 -26.17
N SER A 457 10.79 -11.71 -27.02
CA SER A 457 11.63 -12.89 -26.77
C SER A 457 12.50 -12.77 -25.52
N ALA A 458 13.00 -11.56 -25.21
CA ALA A 458 13.78 -11.33 -24.00
C ALA A 458 12.89 -11.39 -22.74
N PHE A 459 11.67 -10.90 -22.82
CA PHE A 459 10.68 -11.04 -21.75
C PHE A 459 10.26 -12.51 -21.54
N GLN A 460 10.07 -13.27 -22.63
CA GLN A 460 9.80 -14.71 -22.52
C GLN A 460 10.94 -15.44 -21.79
N GLN A 461 12.20 -15.13 -22.12
CA GLN A 461 13.35 -15.71 -21.43
C GLN A 461 13.40 -15.32 -19.96
N TYR A 462 13.11 -14.07 -19.63
CA TYR A 462 12.99 -13.60 -18.24
C TYR A 462 11.92 -14.40 -17.47
N LEU A 463 10.72 -14.54 -18.05
CA LEU A 463 9.63 -15.32 -17.44
C LEU A 463 10.00 -16.80 -17.28
N ALA A 464 10.69 -17.40 -18.28
CA ALA A 464 11.14 -18.78 -18.18
C ALA A 464 12.15 -18.98 -17.03
N ASN A 465 13.10 -18.06 -16.87
CA ASN A 465 14.07 -18.10 -15.77
C ASN A 465 13.39 -17.96 -14.39
N LEU A 466 12.39 -17.09 -14.26
CA LEU A 466 11.60 -17.00 -13.03
C LEU A 466 10.81 -18.29 -12.77
N THR A 467 10.24 -18.88 -13.83
CA THR A 467 9.44 -20.12 -13.71
C THR A 467 10.30 -21.29 -13.23
N GLU A 468 11.55 -21.39 -13.72
CA GLU A 468 12.49 -22.41 -13.26
C GLU A 468 12.84 -22.22 -11.77
N ARG A 469 12.99 -20.99 -11.31
CA ARG A 469 13.39 -20.68 -9.92
C ARG A 469 12.26 -20.80 -8.91
N PHE A 470 11.06 -20.35 -9.25
CA PHE A 470 9.98 -20.13 -8.30
C PHE A 470 8.68 -20.91 -8.62
N GLY A 471 8.63 -21.60 -9.77
CA GLY A 471 7.38 -22.19 -10.28
C GLY A 471 6.52 -21.18 -11.04
N SER A 472 5.63 -21.69 -11.88
CA SER A 472 4.84 -20.88 -12.83
C SER A 472 3.95 -19.84 -12.15
N GLU A 473 3.34 -20.19 -11.03
CA GLU A 473 2.38 -19.33 -10.33
C GLU A 473 3.08 -18.07 -9.80
N VAL A 474 4.16 -18.26 -9.04
CA VAL A 474 4.94 -17.18 -8.44
C VAL A 474 5.68 -16.36 -9.51
N ALA A 475 6.21 -17.03 -10.54
CA ALA A 475 6.87 -16.37 -11.66
C ALA A 475 5.93 -15.45 -12.43
N GLY A 476 4.69 -15.88 -12.67
CA GLY A 476 3.67 -15.07 -13.33
C GLY A 476 3.39 -13.77 -12.60
N LEU A 477 3.27 -13.83 -11.28
CA LEU A 477 3.04 -12.66 -10.43
C LEU A 477 4.19 -11.64 -10.49
N GLN A 478 5.43 -12.13 -10.33
CA GLN A 478 6.62 -11.27 -10.41
C GLN A 478 6.78 -10.63 -11.79
N ALA A 479 6.52 -11.40 -12.85
CA ALA A 479 6.63 -10.92 -14.21
C ALA A 479 5.53 -9.90 -14.57
N ASP A 480 4.32 -10.03 -14.01
CA ASP A 480 3.23 -9.07 -14.24
C ASP A 480 3.59 -7.68 -13.69
N PHE A 481 4.32 -7.62 -12.59
CA PHE A 481 4.84 -6.35 -12.07
C PHE A 481 5.86 -5.71 -13.02
N LYS A 482 6.66 -6.52 -13.71
CA LYS A 482 7.73 -6.05 -14.60
C LYS A 482 7.28 -5.76 -16.03
N ILE A 483 6.26 -6.47 -16.54
CA ILE A 483 5.83 -6.33 -17.94
C ILE A 483 5.43 -4.89 -18.29
N ALA A 484 4.86 -4.16 -17.31
CA ALA A 484 4.53 -2.76 -17.46
C ALA A 484 5.76 -1.89 -17.77
N CYS A 485 6.90 -2.14 -17.10
CA CYS A 485 8.14 -1.38 -17.32
C CYS A 485 8.83 -1.77 -18.64
N TRP A 486 8.72 -3.03 -19.06
CA TRP A 486 9.19 -3.46 -20.39
C TRP A 486 8.42 -2.77 -21.53
N SER A 487 7.19 -2.36 -21.24
CA SER A 487 6.29 -1.68 -22.18
C SER A 487 6.21 -0.17 -21.97
N TRP A 488 6.93 0.38 -20.96
CA TRP A 488 6.86 1.80 -20.62
C TRP A 488 7.62 2.64 -21.65
N PRO A 489 6.96 3.62 -22.32
CA PRO A 489 7.57 4.37 -23.41
C PRO A 489 8.78 5.20 -22.96
N PRO A 490 9.85 5.28 -23.76
CA PRO A 490 11.00 6.13 -23.48
C PRO A 490 10.63 7.62 -23.27
N SER A 491 9.57 8.08 -23.92
CA SER A 491 9.05 9.45 -23.78
C SER A 491 8.46 9.76 -22.40
N LEU A 492 8.18 8.74 -21.59
CA LEU A 492 7.63 8.88 -20.24
C LEU A 492 8.67 8.57 -19.14
N ARG A 493 9.92 8.33 -19.50
CA ARG A 493 10.98 8.08 -18.52
C ARG A 493 11.15 9.26 -17.59
N THR A 494 11.37 8.95 -16.31
CA THR A 494 11.61 10.00 -15.32
C THR A 494 12.87 10.80 -15.64
N LYS A 495 12.83 12.10 -15.35
CA LYS A 495 13.98 13.00 -15.50
C LYS A 495 14.91 12.97 -14.29
N TRP A 496 14.47 12.45 -13.17
CA TRP A 496 15.27 12.37 -11.94
C TRP A 496 14.93 11.11 -11.15
N ARG A 497 15.95 10.33 -10.81
CA ARG A 497 15.86 9.20 -9.90
C ARG A 497 17.06 9.21 -8.95
N PHE A 498 16.96 8.46 -7.87
CA PHE A 498 18.04 8.23 -6.93
C PHE A 498 18.41 6.75 -6.96
N ASP A 499 19.66 6.46 -7.32
CA ASP A 499 20.19 5.10 -7.49
C ASP A 499 21.01 4.63 -6.28
N GLY A 500 20.92 5.33 -5.16
CA GLY A 500 21.69 5.07 -3.94
C GLY A 500 23.01 5.86 -3.88
N PRO A 501 23.87 5.56 -2.96
CA PRO A 501 23.74 4.46 -1.98
C PRO A 501 22.58 4.68 -0.98
N PHE A 502 21.84 3.61 -0.65
CA PHE A 502 20.79 3.63 0.36
C PHE A 502 21.40 3.31 1.73
N GLU A 503 22.04 4.30 2.31
CA GLU A 503 22.71 4.23 3.61
C GLU A 503 22.86 5.62 4.21
N ALA A 504 22.96 5.71 5.53
CA ALA A 504 23.26 6.95 6.23
C ALA A 504 23.90 6.69 7.59
N GLU A 505 24.77 7.61 8.02
CA GLU A 505 25.34 7.63 9.36
C GLU A 505 24.44 8.43 10.31
N ASN A 506 24.33 7.97 11.56
CA ASN A 506 23.59 8.66 12.63
C ASN A 506 22.08 8.86 12.34
N VAL A 507 21.49 7.93 11.59
CA VAL A 507 20.05 7.91 11.27
C VAL A 507 19.44 6.62 11.83
N PRO A 508 19.06 6.58 13.12
CA PRO A 508 18.53 5.38 13.75
C PRO A 508 17.07 5.16 13.29
N ILE A 509 16.85 4.16 12.46
CA ILE A 509 15.55 3.74 11.92
C ILE A 509 15.10 2.48 12.67
N LEU A 510 13.82 2.39 13.03
CA LEU A 510 13.22 1.16 13.51
C LEU A 510 12.59 0.41 12.32
N PHE A 511 13.22 -0.69 11.91
CA PHE A 511 12.71 -1.59 10.90
C PHE A 511 11.86 -2.68 11.57
N VAL A 512 10.66 -2.91 11.10
CA VAL A 512 9.79 -3.99 11.61
C VAL A 512 9.28 -4.84 10.44
N ASN A 513 9.16 -6.15 10.65
CA ASN A 513 8.65 -7.08 9.62
C ASN A 513 8.08 -8.34 10.25
N ASN A 514 7.07 -8.92 9.63
CA ASN A 514 6.69 -10.30 9.92
C ASN A 514 7.77 -11.26 9.43
N ARG A 515 7.94 -12.38 10.13
CA ARG A 515 8.89 -13.45 9.75
C ARG A 515 8.67 -13.95 8.33
N LEU A 516 7.42 -14.10 7.92
CA LEU A 516 7.03 -14.46 6.56
C LEU A 516 6.14 -13.36 5.99
N ASP A 517 6.59 -12.70 4.94
CA ASP A 517 5.86 -11.62 4.27
C ASP A 517 5.81 -11.89 2.77
N PRO A 518 4.61 -11.95 2.14
CA PRO A 518 4.44 -12.34 0.74
C PRO A 518 4.99 -11.32 -0.27
N ALA A 519 5.25 -10.08 0.14
CA ALA A 519 5.68 -9.01 -0.75
C ALA A 519 7.04 -8.42 -0.37
N THR A 520 7.37 -8.43 0.92
CA THR A 520 8.58 -7.80 1.48
C THR A 520 9.21 -8.71 2.54
N PRO A 521 9.97 -9.74 2.14
CA PRO A 521 10.54 -10.72 3.05
C PRO A 521 11.39 -10.09 4.17
N ALA A 522 11.32 -10.63 5.38
CA ALA A 522 12.04 -10.15 6.57
C ALA A 522 13.55 -9.98 6.37
N LYS A 523 14.15 -10.76 5.47
CA LYS A 523 15.57 -10.62 5.09
C LYS A 523 15.90 -9.25 4.50
N SER A 524 14.93 -8.59 3.85
CA SER A 524 15.09 -7.24 3.31
C SER A 524 15.25 -6.23 4.45
N ALA A 525 14.36 -6.27 5.45
CA ALA A 525 14.48 -5.46 6.66
C ALA A 525 15.81 -5.68 7.38
N ALA A 526 16.22 -6.94 7.57
CA ALA A 526 17.48 -7.30 8.21
C ALA A 526 18.72 -6.82 7.43
N LYS A 527 18.65 -6.77 6.10
CA LYS A 527 19.69 -6.21 5.23
C LYS A 527 19.75 -4.69 5.36
N MET A 528 18.59 -4.02 5.21
CA MET A 528 18.55 -2.56 5.17
C MET A 528 18.86 -1.95 6.54
N ALA A 529 18.45 -2.56 7.64
CA ALA A 529 18.79 -2.09 8.99
C ALA A 529 20.32 -1.98 9.24
N LYS A 530 21.13 -2.78 8.57
CA LYS A 530 22.61 -2.74 8.69
C LYS A 530 23.24 -1.57 7.94
N ARG A 531 22.50 -0.93 7.01
CA ARG A 531 23.01 0.18 6.20
C ARG A 531 22.81 1.54 6.86
N TYR A 532 21.87 1.62 7.81
CA TYR A 532 21.59 2.86 8.55
C TYR A 532 22.14 2.73 9.96
N GLN A 533 23.20 3.45 10.26
CA GLN A 533 23.91 3.33 11.54
C GLN A 533 23.00 3.65 12.74
N GLY A 534 22.93 2.74 13.70
CA GLY A 534 22.10 2.85 14.91
C GLY A 534 20.69 2.32 14.72
N SER A 535 20.35 1.79 13.54
CA SER A 535 19.06 1.16 13.27
C SER A 535 18.98 -0.24 13.86
N VAL A 536 17.74 -0.69 14.13
CA VAL A 536 17.45 -2.02 14.65
C VAL A 536 16.33 -2.66 13.84
N PHE A 537 16.47 -3.96 13.59
CA PHE A 537 15.40 -4.79 13.03
C PHE A 537 14.68 -5.53 14.17
N LEU A 538 13.38 -5.31 14.30
CA LEU A 538 12.47 -5.98 15.21
C LEU A 538 11.58 -6.93 14.41
N GLU A 539 11.76 -8.22 14.60
CA GLU A 539 10.97 -9.24 13.93
C GLU A 539 9.67 -9.52 14.69
N GLN A 540 8.58 -9.73 13.96
CA GLN A 540 7.37 -10.34 14.50
C GLN A 540 7.25 -11.80 14.03
N ASP A 541 7.14 -12.72 14.96
CA ASP A 541 6.85 -14.13 14.70
C ASP A 541 5.39 -14.29 14.26
N SER A 542 5.14 -13.85 13.02
CA SER A 542 3.82 -13.86 12.37
C SER A 542 3.99 -13.99 10.85
N VAL A 543 2.88 -14.04 10.17
CA VAL A 543 2.77 -14.20 8.71
C VAL A 543 1.83 -13.14 8.16
N GLY A 544 2.18 -12.58 6.99
CA GLY A 544 1.38 -11.57 6.30
C GLY A 544 2.14 -10.29 6.04
N HIS A 545 1.55 -9.38 5.28
CA HIS A 545 2.17 -8.13 4.87
C HIS A 545 1.87 -7.02 5.89
N GLY A 546 2.93 -6.45 6.48
CA GLY A 546 2.84 -5.45 7.54
C GLY A 546 2.84 -6.07 8.94
N ALA A 547 3.88 -5.78 9.73
CA ALA A 547 4.08 -6.36 11.06
C ALA A 547 3.19 -5.72 12.14
N LEU A 548 2.66 -4.53 11.90
CA LEU A 548 1.78 -3.85 12.84
C LEU A 548 0.29 -4.17 12.62
N PHE A 549 -0.06 -4.87 11.53
CA PHE A 549 -1.45 -5.29 11.28
C PHE A 549 -1.88 -6.50 12.11
N PRO A 550 -1.10 -7.59 12.24
CA PRO A 550 -1.41 -8.61 13.23
C PRO A 550 -1.34 -8.01 14.62
N PRO A 551 -2.35 -8.21 15.49
CA PRO A 551 -2.31 -7.71 16.85
C PRO A 551 -1.08 -8.20 17.61
N SER A 552 -0.31 -7.27 18.19
CA SER A 552 0.85 -7.58 19.01
C SER A 552 1.13 -6.42 19.98
N ASP A 553 0.82 -6.61 21.24
CA ASP A 553 1.13 -5.62 22.26
C ASP A 553 2.64 -5.40 22.38
N CYS A 554 3.44 -6.46 22.20
CA CYS A 554 4.90 -6.40 22.19
C CYS A 554 5.44 -5.43 21.13
N MET A 555 4.94 -5.54 19.88
CA MET A 555 5.37 -4.66 18.79
C MET A 555 5.04 -3.20 19.11
N TRP A 556 3.79 -2.93 19.48
CA TRP A 556 3.33 -1.58 19.75
C TRP A 556 4.02 -0.96 20.98
N GLU A 557 4.40 -1.75 21.99
CA GLU A 557 5.18 -1.25 23.13
C GLU A 557 6.57 -0.75 22.69
N HIS A 558 7.26 -1.46 21.81
CA HIS A 558 8.55 -1.03 21.27
C HIS A 558 8.40 0.19 20.36
N VAL A 559 7.40 0.22 19.46
CA VAL A 559 7.11 1.35 18.57
C VAL A 559 6.83 2.61 19.39
N LYS A 560 6.01 2.52 20.44
CA LYS A 560 5.68 3.62 21.33
C LYS A 560 6.92 4.17 22.06
N LYS A 561 7.76 3.31 22.65
CA LYS A 561 9.02 3.72 23.30
C LYS A 561 9.96 4.42 22.32
N TYR A 562 10.00 3.94 21.09
CA TYR A 562 10.81 4.54 20.04
C TYR A 562 10.33 5.96 19.70
N PHE A 563 9.04 6.17 19.44
CA PHE A 563 8.52 7.51 19.15
C PHE A 563 8.64 8.44 20.37
N ASP A 564 8.27 8.00 21.57
CA ASP A 564 8.27 8.82 22.77
C ASP A 564 9.68 9.26 23.20
N LYS A 565 10.66 8.34 23.15
CA LYS A 565 11.99 8.53 23.78
C LYS A 565 13.17 8.25 22.84
N GLY A 566 12.95 7.70 21.64
CA GLY A 566 14.00 7.21 20.77
C GLY A 566 14.65 5.92 21.27
N GLU A 567 13.95 5.17 22.11
CA GLU A 567 14.46 3.96 22.73
C GLU A 567 14.29 2.79 21.74
N MET A 568 15.41 2.25 21.27
CA MET A 568 15.43 1.12 20.36
C MET A 568 15.26 -0.21 21.11
N PRO A 569 14.57 -1.21 20.52
CA PRO A 569 14.60 -2.57 21.04
C PRO A 569 16.03 -3.11 20.99
N ARG A 570 16.33 -4.16 21.78
CA ARG A 570 17.60 -4.87 21.67
C ARG A 570 17.67 -5.60 20.33
N GLU A 571 18.86 -5.63 19.73
CA GLU A 571 19.09 -6.42 18.52
C GLU A 571 18.70 -7.91 18.75
N GLY A 572 18.01 -8.50 17.76
CA GLY A 572 17.50 -9.87 17.86
C GLY A 572 16.23 -10.03 18.70
N THR A 573 15.57 -8.93 19.10
CA THR A 573 14.25 -9.01 19.72
C THR A 573 13.22 -9.55 18.72
N VAL A 574 12.43 -10.54 19.16
CA VAL A 574 11.32 -11.11 18.39
C VAL A 574 10.04 -10.96 19.20
N CYS A 575 9.05 -10.30 18.62
CA CYS A 575 7.70 -10.22 19.17
C CYS A 575 6.82 -11.33 18.59
N LYS A 576 5.83 -11.79 19.36
CA LYS A 576 4.82 -12.73 18.86
C LYS A 576 3.54 -11.98 18.49
N SER A 577 2.84 -12.48 17.48
CA SER A 577 1.46 -12.09 17.26
C SER A 577 0.58 -12.64 18.38
N ASP A 578 -0.39 -11.86 18.82
CA ASP A 578 -1.40 -12.27 19.80
C ASP A 578 -2.48 -13.15 19.17
N CYS A 579 -2.44 -13.35 17.85
CA CYS A 579 -3.45 -14.06 17.05
C CYS A 579 -2.84 -15.03 16.05
N VAL A 580 -3.62 -16.05 15.69
CA VAL A 580 -3.30 -17.02 14.63
C VAL A 580 -4.47 -17.14 13.64
N PRO A 581 -4.24 -17.56 12.37
CA PRO A 581 -5.27 -17.60 11.34
C PRO A 581 -6.46 -18.53 11.65
N PHE A 582 -6.17 -19.68 12.27
CA PHE A 582 -7.16 -20.67 12.72
C PHE A 582 -6.96 -20.89 14.21
N GLY A 583 -7.96 -20.63 15.01
CA GLY A 583 -7.92 -20.69 16.47
C GLY A 583 -9.03 -19.84 17.07
N GLU A 584 -8.95 -19.52 18.34
CA GLU A 584 -9.90 -18.62 18.97
C GLU A 584 -9.93 -17.29 18.21
N VAL A 585 -11.14 -16.80 17.95
CA VAL A 585 -11.32 -15.52 17.25
C VAL A 585 -10.59 -14.46 18.05
N CYS A 586 -9.74 -13.72 17.37
CA CYS A 586 -8.99 -12.64 17.99
C CYS A 586 -9.95 -11.50 18.34
N GLU A 587 -10.45 -11.46 19.57
CA GLU A 587 -11.38 -10.43 20.05
C GLU A 587 -10.82 -9.00 19.87
N ARG A 588 -9.51 -8.88 19.65
CA ARG A 588 -8.82 -7.59 19.46
C ARG A 588 -8.86 -7.07 18.03
N LEU A 589 -9.48 -7.80 17.08
CA LEU A 589 -9.70 -7.31 15.71
C LEU A 589 -10.86 -6.31 15.62
N ASP A 590 -11.62 -6.12 16.69
CA ASP A 590 -12.63 -5.08 16.80
C ASP A 590 -11.97 -3.68 16.70
N GLY A 591 -12.05 -3.08 15.54
CA GLY A 591 -11.42 -1.78 15.23
C GLY A 591 -10.47 -1.83 14.02
N TRP A 592 -9.97 -3.00 13.64
CA TRP A 592 -9.27 -3.18 12.38
C TRP A 592 -10.31 -3.22 11.25
N LYS A 593 -10.38 -2.16 10.49
CA LYS A 593 -11.16 -2.19 9.26
C LYS A 593 -10.41 -3.07 8.26
N THR A 594 -11.10 -4.07 7.73
CA THR A 594 -10.59 -4.85 6.61
C THR A 594 -10.28 -3.89 5.46
N TRP A 595 -9.07 -3.99 4.98
CA TRP A 595 -8.52 -3.21 3.88
C TRP A 595 -9.10 -3.63 2.54
#